data_1fb4ce17b75bd78af49ee5cb1c2d8826
#
_entry.id   1fb4ce17b75bd78af49ee5cb1c2d8826
#
_cell.length_a   1.000
_cell.length_b   1.000
_cell.length_c   1.000
_cell.angle_alpha   90.00
_cell.angle_beta   90.00
_cell.angle_gamma   90.00
#
_symmetry.space_group_name_H-M   'P 1'
#
loop_
_entity.id
_entity.type
_entity.pdbx_description
1 polymer ?
#
loop_
_entity_poly.entity_id
_entity_poly.type
_entity_poly.pdbx_seq_one_letter_code
_entity_poly.pdbx_strand_id
1 'polypeptide(L)'
;MESKTVDPTEFRGAQREQWDTAATGWRKWSEVIDQAAGPASERLVELAGVEPGSRVLDVAAGYGEPSLTAAKQAGEDGSVVATDISAEMLAYGRERAAAAGLENLEFIESDAISLDFPEDSFDAALSRWGIIFDPDGEGAAARVRGFLKPGGRFAIASWGPPDKVPMLGVPMVTAMKRLDIPPPPPGTPGPLSRPTPEAIGGLLQGGGFSDVKVEEIALTMDYPSAEEFTTFVREIAPPITALLAPHPQDVQDETWAAITEAAREHASEDGSLRLENQALLAVGKA
;
A
#
# COMPACT_ATOMS: atom_id res chain seq x y z
N MET A 1 29.31 -4.31 12.50
CA MET A 1 28.41 -5.33 11.95
C MET A 1 28.11 -4.91 10.53
N GLU A 2 28.57 -5.65 9.55
CA GLU A 2 28.25 -5.40 8.15
C GLU A 2 26.74 -5.54 7.98
N SER A 3 26.11 -4.51 7.46
CA SER A 3 24.71 -4.56 7.01
C SER A 3 24.65 -5.69 5.98
N LYS A 4 24.01 -6.80 6.29
CA LYS A 4 23.62 -7.78 5.28
C LYS A 4 22.70 -7.05 4.31
N THR A 5 23.20 -6.70 3.16
CA THR A 5 22.34 -6.28 2.03
C THR A 5 21.44 -7.47 1.73
N VAL A 6 20.14 -7.28 1.95
CA VAL A 6 19.13 -8.29 1.60
C VAL A 6 19.17 -8.43 0.07
N ASP A 7 19.26 -9.68 -0.42
CA ASP A 7 19.16 -9.94 -1.85
C ASP A 7 17.77 -9.50 -2.33
N PRO A 8 17.68 -8.56 -3.28
CA PRO A 8 16.38 -8.05 -3.74
C PRO A 8 15.45 -9.14 -4.29
N THR A 9 16.00 -10.21 -4.86
CA THR A 9 15.21 -11.32 -5.42
C THR A 9 14.62 -12.19 -4.31
N GLU A 10 15.41 -12.52 -3.28
CA GLU A 10 14.92 -13.23 -2.10
C GLU A 10 13.87 -12.42 -1.35
N PHE A 11 14.10 -11.10 -1.23
CA PHE A 11 13.15 -10.20 -0.58
C PHE A 11 11.79 -10.17 -1.30
N ARG A 12 11.78 -10.03 -2.64
CA ARG A 12 10.53 -10.04 -3.43
C ARG A 12 9.83 -11.39 -3.36
N GLY A 13 10.58 -12.50 -3.37
CA GLY A 13 10.00 -13.84 -3.17
C GLY A 13 9.27 -13.97 -1.85
N ALA A 14 9.89 -13.53 -0.76
CA ALA A 14 9.28 -13.52 0.57
C ALA A 14 8.05 -12.59 0.65
N GLN A 15 8.10 -11.42 0.01
CA GLN A 15 6.94 -10.52 -0.08
C GLN A 15 5.77 -11.17 -0.82
N ARG A 16 6.02 -11.84 -1.95
CA ARG A 16 4.98 -12.56 -2.70
C ARG A 16 4.24 -13.54 -1.79
N GLU A 17 4.96 -14.42 -1.11
CA GLU A 17 4.38 -15.41 -0.20
C GLU A 17 3.57 -14.77 0.94
N GLN A 18 4.07 -13.65 1.48
CA GLN A 18 3.39 -12.91 2.54
C GLN A 18 2.08 -12.30 2.05
N TRP A 19 2.07 -11.67 0.87
CA TRP A 19 0.88 -11.05 0.30
C TRP A 19 -0.14 -12.09 -0.19
N ASP A 20 0.29 -13.20 -0.79
CA ASP A 20 -0.58 -14.33 -1.12
C ASP A 20 -1.29 -14.87 0.13
N THR A 21 -0.55 -15.03 1.23
CA THR A 21 -1.13 -15.47 2.51
C THR A 21 -2.13 -14.45 3.07
N ALA A 22 -1.85 -13.16 2.97
CA ALA A 22 -2.72 -12.10 3.47
C ALA A 22 -3.97 -11.88 2.61
N ALA A 23 -4.01 -12.34 1.37
CA ALA A 23 -5.10 -12.07 0.42
C ALA A 23 -6.49 -12.46 0.97
N THR A 24 -6.58 -13.56 1.73
CA THR A 24 -7.83 -13.99 2.38
C THR A 24 -8.32 -12.94 3.41
N GLY A 25 -7.41 -12.38 4.20
CA GLY A 25 -7.72 -11.31 5.16
C GLY A 25 -8.16 -10.03 4.44
N TRP A 26 -7.44 -9.63 3.40
CA TRP A 26 -7.79 -8.47 2.58
C TRP A 26 -9.17 -8.62 1.92
N ARG A 27 -9.51 -9.83 1.46
CA ARG A 27 -10.84 -10.13 0.93
C ARG A 27 -11.93 -9.98 2.01
N LYS A 28 -11.70 -10.52 3.20
CA LYS A 28 -12.64 -10.46 4.33
C LYS A 28 -12.93 -9.02 4.76
N TRP A 29 -11.88 -8.19 4.81
CA TRP A 29 -11.95 -6.83 5.31
C TRP A 29 -12.07 -5.76 4.23
N SER A 30 -12.30 -6.15 2.97
CA SER A 30 -12.30 -5.24 1.83
C SER A 30 -13.27 -4.07 1.98
N GLU A 31 -14.49 -4.29 2.52
CA GLU A 31 -15.48 -3.22 2.73
C GLU A 31 -14.97 -2.17 3.73
N VAL A 32 -14.36 -2.61 4.84
CA VAL A 32 -13.79 -1.71 5.86
C VAL A 32 -12.63 -0.91 5.27
N ILE A 33 -11.76 -1.60 4.50
CA ILE A 33 -10.61 -0.96 3.85
C ILE A 33 -11.08 0.02 2.79
N ASP A 34 -12.05 -0.34 1.95
CA ASP A 34 -12.57 0.52 0.88
C ASP A 34 -13.24 1.78 1.45
N GLN A 35 -14.02 1.62 2.52
CA GLN A 35 -14.64 2.76 3.19
C GLN A 35 -13.60 3.74 3.73
N ALA A 36 -12.54 3.24 4.36
CA ALA A 36 -11.52 4.07 4.96
C ALA A 36 -10.54 4.66 3.93
N ALA A 37 -10.11 3.85 2.95
CA ALA A 37 -9.08 4.19 1.99
C ALA A 37 -9.62 4.72 0.64
N GLY A 38 -10.93 4.68 0.42
CA GLY A 38 -11.60 5.20 -0.76
C GLY A 38 -11.18 6.64 -1.10
N PRO A 39 -11.21 7.58 -0.14
CA PRO A 39 -10.76 8.96 -0.38
C PRO A 39 -9.33 9.06 -0.92
N ALA A 40 -8.42 8.17 -0.49
CA ALA A 40 -7.06 8.13 -1.04
C ALA A 40 -7.04 7.63 -2.49
N SER A 41 -7.85 6.61 -2.82
CA SER A 41 -7.95 6.11 -4.20
C SER A 41 -8.48 7.18 -5.15
N GLU A 42 -9.58 7.83 -4.79
CA GLU A 42 -10.19 8.91 -5.57
C GLU A 42 -9.19 10.04 -5.77
N ARG A 43 -8.51 10.45 -4.71
CA ARG A 43 -7.55 11.53 -4.79
C ARG A 43 -6.31 11.20 -5.62
N LEU A 44 -5.80 9.97 -5.56
CA LEU A 44 -4.69 9.51 -6.41
C LEU A 44 -5.08 9.57 -7.89
N VAL A 45 -6.28 9.12 -8.25
CA VAL A 45 -6.82 9.15 -9.62
C VAL A 45 -6.91 10.60 -10.13
N GLU A 46 -7.39 11.54 -9.30
CA GLU A 46 -7.42 12.97 -9.60
C GLU A 46 -6.01 13.56 -9.79
N LEU A 47 -5.09 13.29 -8.86
CA LEU A 47 -3.70 13.80 -8.91
C LEU A 47 -2.97 13.30 -10.15
N ALA A 48 -3.16 12.04 -10.52
CA ALA A 48 -2.61 11.47 -11.73
C ALA A 48 -3.22 12.05 -13.02
N GLY A 49 -4.36 12.75 -12.90
CA GLY A 49 -5.04 13.38 -14.03
C GLY A 49 -5.70 12.34 -14.95
N VAL A 50 -6.31 11.32 -14.38
CA VAL A 50 -7.06 10.32 -15.14
C VAL A 50 -8.34 10.96 -15.68
N GLU A 51 -8.51 10.94 -16.99
CA GLU A 51 -9.67 11.47 -17.72
C GLU A 51 -10.34 10.36 -18.55
N PRO A 52 -11.57 10.53 -19.02
CA PRO A 52 -12.19 9.60 -19.97
C PRO A 52 -11.29 9.34 -21.18
N GLY A 53 -11.08 8.06 -21.51
CA GLY A 53 -10.16 7.62 -22.56
C GLY A 53 -8.71 7.41 -22.13
N SER A 54 -8.33 7.73 -20.88
CA SER A 54 -6.97 7.52 -20.38
C SER A 54 -6.57 6.04 -20.35
N ARG A 55 -5.32 5.76 -20.67
CA ARG A 55 -4.67 4.47 -20.41
C ARG A 55 -3.83 4.58 -19.15
N VAL A 56 -4.16 3.80 -18.12
CA VAL A 56 -3.60 3.92 -16.77
C VAL A 56 -2.85 2.66 -16.38
N LEU A 57 -1.69 2.82 -15.73
CA LEU A 57 -0.93 1.74 -15.09
C LEU A 57 -1.10 1.85 -13.56
N ASP A 58 -1.54 0.77 -12.91
CA ASP A 58 -1.55 0.69 -11.45
C ASP A 58 -0.52 -0.33 -10.97
N VAL A 59 0.46 0.13 -10.20
CA VAL A 59 1.60 -0.67 -9.73
C VAL A 59 1.37 -1.11 -8.29
N ALA A 60 1.43 -2.42 -8.06
CA ALA A 60 1.09 -3.06 -6.80
C ALA A 60 -0.38 -2.77 -6.41
N ALA A 61 -1.29 -3.11 -7.34
CA ALA A 61 -2.72 -2.84 -7.26
C ALA A 61 -3.44 -3.66 -6.19
N GLY A 62 -2.81 -4.72 -5.69
CA GLY A 62 -3.40 -5.61 -4.68
C GLY A 62 -4.75 -6.19 -5.14
N TYR A 63 -5.74 -6.01 -4.31
CA TYR A 63 -7.12 -6.47 -4.55
C TYR A 63 -7.94 -5.53 -5.46
N GLY A 64 -7.28 -4.61 -6.21
CA GLY A 64 -7.85 -3.85 -7.29
C GLY A 64 -8.12 -2.37 -7.02
N GLU A 65 -7.74 -1.80 -5.88
CA GLU A 65 -7.82 -0.35 -5.68
C GLU A 65 -6.42 0.29 -5.63
N PRO A 66 -6.20 1.39 -6.36
CA PRO A 66 -7.14 2.29 -7.03
C PRO A 66 -7.54 1.92 -8.48
N SER A 67 -7.15 0.75 -9.01
CA SER A 67 -7.46 0.34 -10.40
C SER A 67 -8.94 0.40 -10.74
N LEU A 68 -9.82 -0.07 -9.83
CA LEU A 68 -11.28 -0.06 -10.03
C LEU A 68 -11.81 1.37 -10.11
N THR A 69 -11.32 2.25 -9.26
CA THR A 69 -11.65 3.68 -9.29
C THR A 69 -11.16 4.34 -10.58
N ALA A 70 -9.93 4.03 -11.00
CA ALA A 70 -9.36 4.54 -12.26
C ALA A 70 -10.10 4.02 -13.49
N ALA A 71 -10.53 2.74 -13.51
CA ALA A 71 -11.28 2.15 -14.62
C ALA A 71 -12.65 2.80 -14.81
N LYS A 72 -13.35 3.12 -13.70
CA LYS A 72 -14.60 3.88 -13.73
C LYS A 72 -14.39 5.29 -14.30
N GLN A 73 -13.32 5.98 -13.88
CA GLN A 73 -12.99 7.33 -14.33
C GLN A 73 -12.56 7.37 -15.80
N ALA A 74 -11.74 6.40 -16.23
CA ALA A 74 -11.28 6.30 -17.62
C ALA A 74 -12.42 5.94 -18.59
N GLY A 75 -13.49 5.28 -18.11
CA GLY A 75 -14.67 4.94 -18.90
C GLY A 75 -14.39 3.88 -19.99
N GLU A 76 -15.38 3.60 -20.82
CA GLU A 76 -15.34 2.52 -21.82
C GLU A 76 -14.26 2.75 -22.90
N ASP A 77 -13.90 3.98 -23.20
CA ASP A 77 -12.87 4.33 -24.18
C ASP A 77 -11.46 4.33 -23.60
N GLY A 78 -11.32 4.21 -22.26
CA GLY A 78 -10.05 4.11 -21.54
C GLY A 78 -9.71 2.66 -21.18
N SER A 79 -8.53 2.48 -20.58
CA SER A 79 -8.08 1.17 -20.11
C SER A 79 -7.17 1.27 -18.90
N VAL A 80 -7.22 0.27 -18.03
CA VAL A 80 -6.33 0.18 -16.87
C VAL A 80 -5.59 -1.15 -16.90
N VAL A 81 -4.29 -1.10 -16.65
CA VAL A 81 -3.46 -2.29 -16.40
C VAL A 81 -3.06 -2.27 -14.94
N ALA A 82 -3.60 -3.22 -14.18
CA ALA A 82 -3.31 -3.45 -12.77
C ALA A 82 -2.23 -4.51 -12.61
N THR A 83 -1.13 -4.19 -11.96
CA THR A 83 -0.03 -5.13 -11.74
C THR A 83 0.19 -5.37 -10.25
N ASP A 84 0.48 -6.60 -9.86
CA ASP A 84 0.85 -6.95 -8.48
C ASP A 84 1.75 -8.19 -8.48
N ILE A 85 2.55 -8.34 -7.42
CA ILE A 85 3.40 -9.50 -7.23
C ILE A 85 2.61 -10.73 -6.75
N SER A 86 1.43 -10.51 -6.14
CA SER A 86 0.55 -11.54 -5.57
C SER A 86 -0.54 -11.96 -6.57
N ALA A 87 -0.48 -13.21 -7.00
CA ALA A 87 -1.51 -13.80 -7.86
C ALA A 87 -2.88 -13.88 -7.16
N GLU A 88 -2.88 -14.15 -5.84
CA GLU A 88 -4.09 -14.28 -5.02
C GLU A 88 -4.80 -12.93 -4.84
N MET A 89 -4.04 -11.85 -4.62
CA MET A 89 -4.59 -10.50 -4.58
C MET A 89 -5.24 -10.12 -5.92
N LEU A 90 -4.54 -10.37 -7.03
CA LEU A 90 -5.06 -10.09 -8.37
C LEU A 90 -6.29 -10.96 -8.72
N ALA A 91 -6.35 -12.21 -8.24
CA ALA A 91 -7.52 -13.05 -8.44
C ALA A 91 -8.76 -12.40 -7.81
N TYR A 92 -8.64 -11.89 -6.59
CA TYR A 92 -9.73 -11.16 -5.95
C TYR A 92 -10.03 -9.82 -6.65
N GLY A 93 -9.02 -9.09 -7.13
CA GLY A 93 -9.21 -7.90 -7.95
C GLY A 93 -10.05 -8.16 -9.21
N ARG A 94 -9.78 -9.28 -9.91
CA ARG A 94 -10.58 -9.72 -11.08
C ARG A 94 -12.04 -10.00 -10.72
N GLU A 95 -12.29 -10.68 -9.59
CA GLU A 95 -13.66 -10.92 -9.12
C GLU A 95 -14.40 -9.60 -8.85
N ARG A 96 -13.73 -8.64 -8.22
CA ARG A 96 -14.29 -7.31 -7.94
C ARG A 96 -14.58 -6.52 -9.21
N ALA A 97 -13.66 -6.52 -10.17
CA ALA A 97 -13.86 -5.89 -11.48
C ALA A 97 -15.07 -6.46 -12.21
N ALA A 98 -15.17 -7.80 -12.26
CA ALA A 98 -16.31 -8.49 -12.87
C ALA A 98 -17.64 -8.17 -12.17
N ALA A 99 -17.65 -8.13 -10.82
CA ALA A 99 -18.83 -7.77 -10.05
C ALA A 99 -19.27 -6.30 -10.28
N ALA A 100 -18.30 -5.41 -10.58
CA ALA A 100 -18.54 -4.01 -10.91
C ALA A 100 -18.87 -3.79 -12.41
N GLY A 101 -18.84 -4.83 -13.25
CA GLY A 101 -19.07 -4.72 -14.69
C GLY A 101 -17.98 -3.96 -15.45
N LEU A 102 -16.75 -3.95 -14.94
CA LEU A 102 -15.62 -3.26 -15.56
C LEU A 102 -14.90 -4.20 -16.53
N GLU A 103 -15.00 -3.94 -17.81
CA GLU A 103 -14.37 -4.72 -18.89
C GLU A 103 -13.05 -4.09 -19.38
N ASN A 104 -12.77 -2.86 -18.97
CA ASN A 104 -11.61 -2.06 -19.35
C ASN A 104 -10.42 -2.20 -18.38
N LEU A 105 -10.35 -3.27 -17.59
CA LEU A 105 -9.33 -3.51 -16.57
C LEU A 105 -8.65 -4.87 -16.77
N GLU A 106 -7.33 -4.83 -17.01
CA GLU A 106 -6.47 -6.00 -17.14
C GLU A 106 -5.62 -6.18 -15.88
N PHE A 107 -5.40 -7.44 -15.45
CA PHE A 107 -4.59 -7.78 -14.28
C PHE A 107 -3.40 -8.65 -14.67
N ILE A 108 -2.18 -8.19 -14.37
CA ILE A 108 -0.92 -8.86 -14.74
C ILE A 108 -0.07 -9.11 -13.47
N GLU A 109 0.33 -10.36 -13.25
CA GLU A 109 1.26 -10.71 -12.19
C GLU A 109 2.68 -10.27 -12.57
N SER A 110 3.21 -9.29 -11.85
CA SER A 110 4.58 -8.78 -12.03
C SER A 110 5.01 -7.98 -10.80
N ASP A 111 6.30 -8.01 -10.48
CA ASP A 111 6.89 -7.01 -9.59
C ASP A 111 7.18 -5.69 -10.34
N ALA A 112 7.33 -4.59 -9.58
CA ALA A 112 7.45 -3.24 -10.16
C ALA A 112 8.70 -3.06 -11.03
N ILE A 113 9.81 -3.73 -10.70
CA ILE A 113 11.07 -3.60 -11.43
C ILE A 113 11.11 -4.48 -12.69
N SER A 114 10.27 -5.52 -12.76
CA SER A 114 10.21 -6.45 -13.90
C SER A 114 9.16 -6.07 -14.94
N LEU A 115 8.39 -4.99 -14.71
CA LEU A 115 7.43 -4.49 -15.68
C LEU A 115 8.09 -4.24 -17.04
N ASP A 116 7.42 -4.62 -18.12
CA ASP A 116 7.90 -4.43 -19.49
C ASP A 116 6.75 -3.99 -20.40
N PHE A 117 6.64 -2.68 -20.58
CA PHE A 117 5.67 -2.04 -21.46
C PHE A 117 6.40 -1.15 -22.47
N PRO A 118 5.81 -0.87 -23.64
CA PRO A 118 6.35 0.11 -24.56
C PRO A 118 6.49 1.49 -23.90
N GLU A 119 7.52 2.23 -24.26
CA GLU A 119 7.66 3.63 -23.87
C GLU A 119 6.45 4.46 -24.31
N ASP A 120 6.15 5.53 -23.58
CA ASP A 120 5.07 6.47 -23.89
C ASP A 120 3.69 5.82 -24.08
N SER A 121 3.42 4.72 -23.39
CA SER A 121 2.19 3.95 -23.59
C SER A 121 1.07 4.28 -22.58
N PHE A 122 1.36 4.95 -21.46
CA PHE A 122 0.37 5.29 -20.46
C PHE A 122 0.22 6.81 -20.27
N ASP A 123 -1.01 7.26 -20.04
CA ASP A 123 -1.32 8.65 -19.73
C ASP A 123 -1.06 8.97 -18.27
N ALA A 124 -1.31 8.01 -17.39
CA ALA A 124 -1.17 8.12 -15.94
C ALA A 124 -0.67 6.81 -15.33
N ALA A 125 -0.03 6.92 -14.16
CA ALA A 125 0.31 5.77 -13.32
C ALA A 125 -0.11 6.03 -11.86
N LEU A 126 -0.39 4.94 -11.14
CA LEU A 126 -0.86 4.92 -9.75
C LEU A 126 -0.07 3.89 -8.94
N SER A 127 0.10 4.12 -7.63
CA SER A 127 0.51 3.09 -6.67
C SER A 127 0.05 3.48 -5.26
N ARG A 128 -1.00 2.82 -4.77
CA ARG A 128 -1.54 3.06 -3.41
C ARG A 128 -0.86 2.13 -2.40
N TRP A 129 0.12 2.66 -1.65
CA TRP A 129 0.89 1.92 -0.62
C TRP A 129 1.62 0.67 -1.14
N GLY A 130 1.92 0.62 -2.44
CA GLY A 130 2.56 -0.55 -3.06
C GLY A 130 4.06 -0.32 -3.31
N ILE A 131 4.43 0.68 -4.10
CA ILE A 131 5.83 0.94 -4.49
C ILE A 131 6.77 1.18 -3.30
N ILE A 132 6.23 1.60 -2.15
CA ILE A 132 6.97 1.81 -0.90
C ILE A 132 7.55 0.53 -0.29
N PHE A 133 7.09 -0.63 -0.76
CA PHE A 133 7.62 -1.95 -0.37
C PHE A 133 8.75 -2.42 -1.30
N ASP A 134 9.00 -1.76 -2.43
CA ASP A 134 10.12 -2.16 -3.30
C ASP A 134 11.46 -1.72 -2.67
N PRO A 135 12.44 -2.62 -2.58
CA PRO A 135 13.78 -2.30 -2.07
C PRO A 135 14.53 -1.30 -2.94
N ASP A 136 14.16 -1.16 -4.22
CA ASP A 136 14.63 -0.13 -5.15
C ASP A 136 13.45 0.71 -5.67
N GLY A 137 12.75 1.37 -4.75
CA GLY A 137 11.57 2.16 -5.10
C GLY A 137 11.85 3.28 -6.10
N GLU A 138 13.04 3.86 -6.07
CA GLU A 138 13.47 4.90 -7.02
C GLU A 138 13.71 4.31 -8.42
N GLY A 139 14.34 3.14 -8.52
CA GLY A 139 14.49 2.40 -9.77
C GLY A 139 13.14 1.95 -10.35
N ALA A 140 12.23 1.47 -9.49
CA ALA A 140 10.87 1.14 -9.90
C ALA A 140 10.10 2.37 -10.42
N ALA A 141 10.22 3.52 -9.74
CA ALA A 141 9.63 4.78 -10.19
C ALA A 141 10.22 5.24 -11.52
N ALA A 142 11.55 5.14 -11.71
CA ALA A 142 12.20 5.46 -12.98
C ALA A 142 11.69 4.57 -14.13
N ARG A 143 11.45 3.28 -13.85
CA ARG A 143 10.89 2.37 -14.84
C ARG A 143 9.47 2.77 -15.23
N VAL A 144 8.60 3.05 -14.25
CA VAL A 144 7.24 3.55 -14.49
C VAL A 144 7.27 4.84 -15.33
N ARG A 145 8.20 5.75 -15.02
CA ARG A 145 8.38 6.99 -15.78
C ARG A 145 8.64 6.73 -17.28
N GLY A 146 9.43 5.71 -17.61
CA GLY A 146 9.71 5.33 -19.00
C GLY A 146 8.49 4.85 -19.78
N PHE A 147 7.45 4.36 -19.11
CA PHE A 147 6.20 3.95 -19.73
C PHE A 147 5.19 5.09 -19.89
N LEU A 148 5.39 6.20 -19.19
CA LEU A 148 4.50 7.35 -19.26
C LEU A 148 4.78 8.20 -20.49
N LYS A 149 3.71 8.64 -21.14
CA LYS A 149 3.78 9.66 -22.19
C LYS A 149 4.40 10.95 -21.65
N PRO A 150 5.04 11.78 -22.50
CA PRO A 150 5.50 13.10 -22.09
C PRO A 150 4.40 13.92 -21.42
N GLY A 151 4.64 14.32 -20.17
CA GLY A 151 3.66 15.04 -19.36
C GLY A 151 2.68 14.17 -18.59
N GLY A 152 2.72 12.85 -18.75
CA GLY A 152 2.01 11.89 -17.93
C GLY A 152 2.40 12.02 -16.45
N ARG A 153 1.55 11.55 -15.54
CA ARG A 153 1.77 11.71 -14.10
C ARG A 153 1.77 10.38 -13.39
N PHE A 154 2.62 10.28 -12.36
CA PHE A 154 2.60 9.15 -11.43
C PHE A 154 2.19 9.64 -10.04
N ALA A 155 1.06 9.12 -9.53
CA ALA A 155 0.56 9.41 -8.20
C ALA A 155 0.74 8.20 -7.29
N ILE A 156 1.36 8.41 -6.12
CA ILE A 156 1.68 7.37 -5.16
C ILE A 156 1.21 7.74 -3.75
N ALA A 157 0.92 6.74 -2.92
CA ALA A 157 0.60 6.93 -1.51
C ALA A 157 1.60 6.23 -0.59
N SER A 158 1.88 6.87 0.54
CA SER A 158 2.53 6.27 1.71
C SER A 158 1.78 6.64 2.98
N TRP A 159 2.18 6.03 4.10
CA TRP A 159 1.68 6.41 5.41
C TRP A 159 2.60 7.46 6.04
N GLY A 160 2.01 8.31 6.89
CA GLY A 160 2.74 9.22 7.75
C GLY A 160 3.59 8.50 8.82
N PRO A 161 4.21 9.25 9.76
CA PRO A 161 5.00 8.65 10.83
C PRO A 161 4.12 7.84 11.81
N PRO A 162 4.70 6.87 12.55
CA PRO A 162 3.94 5.93 13.39
C PRO A 162 2.98 6.58 14.39
N ASP A 163 3.35 7.73 14.92
CA ASP A 163 2.55 8.50 15.88
C ASP A 163 1.33 9.19 15.26
N LYS A 164 1.32 9.34 13.94
CA LYS A 164 0.19 9.86 13.16
C LYS A 164 -0.59 8.79 12.38
N VAL A 165 -0.21 7.53 12.54
CA VAL A 165 -0.86 6.39 11.88
C VAL A 165 -1.12 5.29 12.92
N PRO A 166 -2.06 5.50 13.87
CA PRO A 166 -2.29 4.56 14.95
C PRO A 166 -2.66 3.16 14.48
N MET A 167 -3.29 2.99 13.31
CA MET A 167 -3.56 1.69 12.72
C MET A 167 -2.30 0.83 12.55
N LEU A 168 -1.18 1.43 12.18
CA LEU A 168 0.12 0.76 12.01
C LEU A 168 1.04 0.97 13.21
N GLY A 169 1.05 2.18 13.76
CA GLY A 169 1.94 2.58 14.85
C GLY A 169 1.69 1.80 16.14
N VAL A 170 0.43 1.69 16.56
CA VAL A 170 0.07 0.97 17.79
C VAL A 170 0.56 -0.49 17.74
N PRO A 171 0.20 -1.31 16.74
CA PRO A 171 0.64 -2.70 16.73
C PRO A 171 2.15 -2.86 16.50
N MET A 172 2.76 -2.05 15.61
CA MET A 172 4.18 -2.17 15.30
C MET A 172 5.06 -1.79 16.50
N VAL A 173 4.79 -0.63 17.11
CA VAL A 173 5.58 -0.15 18.26
C VAL A 173 5.41 -1.07 19.46
N THR A 174 4.19 -1.56 19.73
CA THR A 174 3.93 -2.50 20.83
C THR A 174 4.67 -3.81 20.62
N ALA A 175 4.59 -4.40 19.41
CA ALA A 175 5.30 -5.65 19.11
C ALA A 175 6.81 -5.48 19.26
N MET A 176 7.39 -4.45 18.65
CA MET A 176 8.83 -4.19 18.70
C MET A 176 9.33 -3.97 20.14
N LYS A 177 8.59 -3.18 20.93
CA LYS A 177 8.93 -2.93 22.33
C LYS A 177 8.88 -4.22 23.17
N ARG A 178 7.85 -5.05 22.96
CA ARG A 178 7.70 -6.29 23.72
C ARG A 178 8.76 -7.33 23.37
N LEU A 179 9.16 -7.39 22.10
CA LEU A 179 10.15 -8.36 21.59
C LEU A 179 11.60 -7.85 21.66
N ASP A 180 11.82 -6.65 22.23
CA ASP A 180 13.12 -5.96 22.30
C ASP A 180 13.80 -5.84 20.91
N ILE A 181 13.00 -5.55 19.88
CA ILE A 181 13.47 -5.37 18.51
C ILE A 181 13.64 -3.85 18.25
N PRO A 182 14.83 -3.41 17.84
CA PRO A 182 15.06 -2.01 17.51
C PRO A 182 14.27 -1.60 16.26
N PRO A 183 13.92 -0.30 16.12
CA PRO A 183 13.34 0.21 14.89
C PRO A 183 14.18 -0.16 13.66
N PRO A 184 13.55 -0.48 12.52
CA PRO A 184 14.29 -0.75 11.30
C PRO A 184 15.08 0.50 10.87
N PRO A 185 16.23 0.33 10.20
CA PRO A 185 16.97 1.47 9.65
C PRO A 185 16.08 2.31 8.72
N PRO A 186 16.29 3.64 8.66
CA PRO A 186 15.57 4.50 7.72
C PRO A 186 15.68 3.97 6.28
N GLY A 187 14.55 3.97 5.55
CA GLY A 187 14.50 3.47 4.16
C GLY A 187 14.34 1.96 4.03
N THR A 188 14.24 1.20 5.13
CA THR A 188 13.86 -0.22 5.07
C THR A 188 12.47 -0.32 4.41
N PRO A 189 12.31 -1.14 3.34
CA PRO A 189 11.04 -1.31 2.65
C PRO A 189 9.92 -1.73 3.60
N GLY A 190 8.75 -1.11 3.45
CA GLY A 190 7.61 -1.42 4.32
C GLY A 190 6.62 -0.27 4.44
N PRO A 191 5.54 -0.46 5.22
CA PRO A 191 4.44 0.50 5.26
C PRO A 191 4.86 1.89 5.79
N LEU A 192 5.88 1.95 6.63
CA LEU A 192 6.40 3.20 7.23
C LEU A 192 7.78 3.60 6.65
N SER A 193 8.13 3.14 5.44
CA SER A 193 9.43 3.41 4.81
C SER A 193 9.58 4.86 4.33
N ARG A 194 8.48 5.55 4.00
CA ARG A 194 8.43 6.90 3.45
C ARG A 194 7.48 7.80 4.25
N PRO A 195 7.77 8.04 5.57
CA PRO A 195 6.80 8.60 6.50
C PRO A 195 6.71 10.14 6.49
N THR A 196 7.46 10.82 5.62
CA THR A 196 7.45 12.29 5.54
C THR A 196 7.25 12.76 4.09
N PRO A 197 6.74 14.00 3.90
CA PRO A 197 6.61 14.59 2.56
C PRO A 197 7.92 14.56 1.75
N GLU A 198 9.06 14.80 2.40
CA GLU A 198 10.38 14.77 1.75
C GLU A 198 10.74 13.33 1.32
N ALA A 199 10.42 12.32 2.13
CA ALA A 199 10.76 10.93 1.84
C ALA A 199 9.94 10.36 0.68
N ILE A 200 8.62 10.61 0.63
CA ILE A 200 7.77 10.17 -0.47
C ILE A 200 8.02 10.99 -1.74
N GLY A 201 8.20 12.31 -1.62
CA GLY A 201 8.54 13.18 -2.74
C GLY A 201 9.91 12.83 -3.33
N GLY A 202 10.89 12.51 -2.46
CA GLY A 202 12.23 12.07 -2.84
C GLY A 202 12.23 10.79 -3.66
N LEU A 203 11.32 9.84 -3.40
CA LEU A 203 11.15 8.63 -4.22
C LEU A 203 10.82 8.98 -5.68
N LEU A 204 9.87 9.88 -5.91
CA LEU A 204 9.53 10.32 -7.27
C LEU A 204 10.66 11.14 -7.91
N GLN A 205 11.30 12.03 -7.15
CA GLN A 205 12.44 12.82 -7.64
C GLN A 205 13.62 11.91 -8.03
N GLY A 206 13.93 10.90 -7.20
CA GLY A 206 14.94 9.89 -7.49
C GLY A 206 14.61 9.06 -8.73
N GLY A 207 13.33 8.80 -8.99
CA GLY A 207 12.82 8.20 -10.23
C GLY A 207 12.82 9.13 -11.44
N GLY A 208 13.31 10.38 -11.32
CA GLY A 208 13.44 11.35 -12.41
C GLY A 208 12.17 12.15 -12.73
N PHE A 209 11.14 12.10 -11.86
CA PHE A 209 9.94 12.91 -12.02
C PHE A 209 10.19 14.38 -11.67
N SER A 210 9.56 15.28 -12.43
CA SER A 210 9.55 16.72 -12.21
C SER A 210 8.26 17.20 -11.55
N ASP A 211 8.20 18.47 -11.14
CA ASP A 211 7.01 19.12 -10.59
C ASP A 211 6.37 18.32 -9.43
N VAL A 212 7.20 17.66 -8.60
CA VAL A 212 6.73 16.81 -7.52
C VAL A 212 5.98 17.62 -6.46
N LYS A 213 4.76 17.21 -6.16
CA LYS A 213 3.92 17.77 -5.11
C LYS A 213 3.52 16.70 -4.14
N VAL A 214 3.40 17.06 -2.87
CA VAL A 214 2.95 16.16 -1.80
C VAL A 214 1.83 16.84 -1.04
N GLU A 215 0.81 16.08 -0.72
CA GLU A 215 -0.28 16.50 0.17
C GLU A 215 -0.53 15.47 1.25
N GLU A 216 -1.11 15.90 2.35
CA GLU A 216 -1.48 15.06 3.49
C GLU A 216 -3.01 14.97 3.54
N ILE A 217 -3.52 13.76 3.77
CA ILE A 217 -4.94 13.52 4.01
C ILE A 217 -5.15 12.69 5.27
N ALA A 218 -6.27 12.91 5.93
CA ALA A 218 -6.70 12.08 7.06
C ALA A 218 -7.63 10.98 6.57
N LEU A 219 -7.36 9.75 6.99
CA LEU A 219 -8.17 8.56 6.73
C LEU A 219 -8.66 7.99 8.06
N THR A 220 -9.97 7.89 8.20
CA THR A 220 -10.56 7.36 9.41
C THR A 220 -10.92 5.88 9.25
N MET A 221 -10.52 5.08 10.23
CA MET A 221 -10.92 3.68 10.36
C MET A 221 -11.67 3.47 11.66
N ASP A 222 -12.87 2.92 11.55
CA ASP A 222 -13.73 2.65 12.69
C ASP A 222 -13.76 1.14 12.96
N TYR A 223 -13.62 0.76 14.23
CA TYR A 223 -13.70 -0.63 14.69
C TYR A 223 -14.63 -0.72 15.89
N PRO A 224 -15.49 -1.76 15.97
CA PRO A 224 -16.39 -1.97 17.11
C PRO A 224 -15.66 -2.17 18.44
N SER A 225 -14.43 -2.70 18.41
CA SER A 225 -13.62 -2.96 19.61
C SER A 225 -12.12 -3.07 19.31
N ALA A 226 -11.29 -3.02 20.35
CA ALA A 226 -9.86 -3.27 20.26
C ALA A 226 -9.53 -4.70 19.82
N GLU A 227 -10.36 -5.66 20.16
CA GLU A 227 -10.25 -7.06 19.75
C GLU A 227 -10.47 -7.22 18.25
N GLU A 228 -11.46 -6.52 17.69
CA GLU A 228 -11.72 -6.55 16.25
C GLU A 228 -10.63 -5.85 15.47
N PHE A 229 -10.14 -4.71 15.95
CA PHE A 229 -8.96 -4.07 15.42
C PHE A 229 -7.73 -5.00 15.41
N THR A 230 -7.46 -5.71 16.52
CA THR A 230 -6.33 -6.64 16.59
C THR A 230 -6.52 -7.81 15.61
N THR A 231 -7.75 -8.31 15.45
CA THR A 231 -8.07 -9.36 14.48
C THR A 231 -7.82 -8.87 13.04
N PHE A 232 -8.29 -7.66 12.73
CA PHE A 232 -8.02 -7.00 11.45
C PHE A 232 -6.53 -6.91 11.17
N VAL A 233 -5.74 -6.35 12.09
CA VAL A 233 -4.29 -6.21 11.93
C VAL A 233 -3.61 -7.56 11.72
N ARG A 234 -4.00 -8.58 12.48
CA ARG A 234 -3.45 -9.94 12.38
C ARG A 234 -3.69 -10.58 11.01
N GLU A 235 -4.82 -10.27 10.39
CA GLU A 235 -5.23 -10.87 9.12
C GLU A 235 -4.72 -10.10 7.89
N ILE A 236 -4.43 -8.79 8.02
CA ILE A 236 -4.08 -7.96 6.85
C ILE A 236 -2.66 -7.40 6.85
N ALA A 237 -1.91 -7.52 7.94
CA ALA A 237 -0.62 -6.84 8.09
C ALA A 237 0.57 -7.81 8.12
N PRO A 238 1.03 -8.34 6.95
CA PRO A 238 2.18 -9.24 6.86
C PRO A 238 3.42 -8.77 7.60
N PRO A 239 3.79 -7.47 7.60
CA PRO A 239 4.96 -7.02 8.32
C PRO A 239 4.92 -7.28 9.83
N ILE A 240 3.74 -7.26 10.44
CA ILE A 240 3.57 -7.50 11.87
C ILE A 240 3.59 -9.00 12.16
N THR A 241 2.86 -9.79 11.36
CA THR A 241 2.85 -11.25 11.51
C THR A 241 4.24 -11.86 11.28
N ALA A 242 4.99 -11.36 10.30
CA ALA A 242 6.37 -11.78 10.04
C ALA A 242 7.32 -11.46 11.20
N LEU A 243 7.09 -10.34 11.90
CA LEU A 243 7.87 -9.97 13.08
C LEU A 243 7.66 -10.97 14.23
N LEU A 244 6.45 -11.49 14.38
CA LEU A 244 6.08 -12.44 15.45
C LEU A 244 6.42 -13.90 15.10
N ALA A 245 6.39 -14.26 13.82
CA ALA A 245 6.52 -15.64 13.35
C ALA A 245 7.73 -16.43 13.89
N PRO A 246 8.94 -15.83 14.10
CA PRO A 246 10.10 -16.55 14.66
C PRO A 246 9.97 -16.89 16.14
N HIS A 247 8.99 -16.35 16.85
CA HIS A 247 8.85 -16.49 18.32
C HIS A 247 7.93 -17.66 18.68
N PRO A 248 8.11 -18.26 19.89
CA PRO A 248 7.19 -19.28 20.43
C PRO A 248 5.74 -18.80 20.48
N GLN A 249 4.77 -19.73 20.39
CA GLN A 249 3.36 -19.39 20.29
C GLN A 249 2.85 -18.58 21.49
N ASP A 250 3.30 -18.89 22.69
CA ASP A 250 2.96 -18.15 23.93
C ASP A 250 3.43 -16.68 23.86
N VAL A 251 4.63 -16.44 23.33
CA VAL A 251 5.17 -15.08 23.11
C VAL A 251 4.34 -14.34 22.05
N GLN A 252 3.94 -15.01 20.96
CA GLN A 252 3.07 -14.44 19.94
C GLN A 252 1.73 -14.05 20.54
N ASP A 253 1.08 -14.95 21.27
CA ASP A 253 -0.25 -14.74 21.88
C ASP A 253 -0.22 -13.59 22.90
N GLU A 254 0.80 -13.55 23.74
CA GLU A 254 1.01 -12.45 24.69
C GLU A 254 1.29 -11.11 23.97
N THR A 255 1.96 -11.12 22.82
CA THR A 255 2.22 -9.90 22.04
C THR A 255 0.94 -9.39 21.39
N TRP A 256 0.10 -10.27 20.83
CA TRP A 256 -1.21 -9.90 20.32
C TRP A 256 -2.13 -9.36 21.43
N ALA A 257 -2.10 -9.95 22.61
CA ALA A 257 -2.85 -9.45 23.77
C ALA A 257 -2.36 -8.04 24.19
N ALA A 258 -1.05 -7.80 24.16
CA ALA A 258 -0.49 -6.49 24.44
C ALA A 258 -0.87 -5.43 23.37
N ILE A 259 -0.96 -5.82 22.09
CA ILE A 259 -1.45 -4.95 21.01
C ILE A 259 -2.92 -4.58 21.26
N THR A 260 -3.75 -5.55 21.64
CA THR A 260 -5.16 -5.29 21.98
C THR A 260 -5.27 -4.31 23.16
N GLU A 261 -4.46 -4.49 24.19
CA GLU A 261 -4.47 -3.59 25.36
C GLU A 261 -4.02 -2.17 25.00
N ALA A 262 -2.96 -2.05 24.18
CA ALA A 262 -2.51 -0.73 23.68
C ALA A 262 -3.57 -0.06 22.79
N ALA A 263 -4.33 -0.84 22.00
CA ALA A 263 -5.42 -0.31 21.20
C ALA A 263 -6.56 0.22 22.06
N ARG A 264 -6.85 -0.39 23.22
CA ARG A 264 -7.88 0.10 24.15
C ARG A 264 -7.62 1.50 24.71
N GLU A 265 -6.35 1.95 24.75
CA GLU A 265 -6.02 3.32 25.14
C GLU A 265 -6.60 4.37 24.15
N HIS A 266 -6.97 3.93 22.93
CA HIS A 266 -7.61 4.75 21.91
C HIS A 266 -9.13 4.56 21.83
N ALA A 267 -9.72 3.74 22.72
CA ALA A 267 -11.14 3.45 22.68
C ALA A 267 -11.97 4.61 23.25
N SER A 268 -13.14 4.81 22.65
CA SER A 268 -14.19 5.66 23.16
C SER A 268 -14.87 5.03 24.40
N GLU A 269 -15.76 5.76 25.07
CA GLU A 269 -16.46 5.28 26.28
C GLU A 269 -17.30 4.01 26.03
N ASP A 270 -17.78 3.82 24.79
CA ASP A 270 -18.54 2.64 24.37
C ASP A 270 -17.66 1.46 23.93
N GLY A 271 -16.35 1.59 24.00
CA GLY A 271 -15.36 0.58 23.62
C GLY A 271 -15.01 0.55 22.13
N SER A 272 -15.66 1.35 21.29
CA SER A 272 -15.31 1.47 19.87
C SER A 272 -14.00 2.24 19.67
N LEU A 273 -13.31 1.95 18.56
CA LEU A 273 -12.13 2.74 18.15
C LEU A 273 -12.46 3.51 16.89
N ARG A 274 -12.09 4.79 16.90
CA ARG A 274 -12.07 5.64 15.74
C ARG A 274 -10.65 6.17 15.53
N LEU A 275 -9.92 5.54 14.62
CA LEU A 275 -8.51 5.83 14.38
C LEU A 275 -8.36 6.74 13.16
N GLU A 276 -7.88 7.96 13.39
CA GLU A 276 -7.48 8.88 12.31
C GLU A 276 -6.04 8.60 11.94
N ASN A 277 -5.79 8.31 10.66
CA ASN A 277 -4.49 7.94 10.13
C ASN A 277 -4.07 8.93 9.05
N GLN A 278 -2.85 9.43 9.13
CA GLN A 278 -2.28 10.31 8.12
C GLN A 278 -1.78 9.49 6.92
N ALA A 279 -2.30 9.78 5.74
CA ALA A 279 -1.72 9.33 4.48
C ALA A 279 -1.04 10.50 3.77
N LEU A 280 0.07 10.20 3.10
CA LEU A 280 0.84 11.12 2.26
C LEU A 280 0.61 10.72 0.81
N LEU A 281 0.15 11.65 -0.01
CA LEU A 281 -0.05 11.45 -1.44
C LEU A 281 0.96 12.31 -2.19
N ALA A 282 1.75 11.70 -3.07
CA ALA A 282 2.70 12.40 -3.90
C ALA A 282 2.37 12.20 -5.38
N VAL A 283 2.57 13.23 -6.18
CA VAL A 283 2.44 13.16 -7.63
C VAL A 283 3.63 13.85 -8.29
N GLY A 284 4.16 13.24 -9.34
CA GLY A 284 5.22 13.81 -10.18
C GLY A 284 4.87 13.69 -11.66
N LYS A 285 5.50 14.52 -12.48
CA LYS A 285 5.32 14.58 -13.93
C LYS A 285 6.50 13.95 -14.65
N ALA A 286 6.25 13.09 -15.63
CA ALA A 286 7.25 12.46 -16.48
C ALA A 286 7.90 13.43 -17.48
#